data_1ef22266432a3ace7e0e1ed3ff3135b2
#
_entry.id   1ef22266432a3ace7e0e1ed3ff3135b2
#
_cell.length_a   1.000
_cell.length_b   1.000
_cell.length_c   1.000
_cell.angle_alpha   90.00
_cell.angle_beta   90.00
_cell.angle_gamma   90.00
#
_symmetry.space_group_name_H-M   'P 1'
#
loop_
_entity.id
_entity.type
_entity.pdbx_description
1 polymer ?
#
loop_
_entity_poly.entity_id
_entity_poly.type
_entity_poly.pdbx_seq_one_letter_code
_entity_poly.pdbx_strand_id
1 'polypeptide(L)'
;LQYLVYEQLEIATDFFKASSASAILVDLKSRDILVIANYPSFDPNNRRVMNPKLLVNRAATDLFEPGSTIKPLSLAGLMEEGIIDDDIKVQTSPGYIDYKGFVTKDFKDYGLLSLSEIISKSSNVGMVKLCDKADTDAVVKNLYNWGFGRYMSGIFISTREGYLPSSKKLSDREKVSLCYGYGMQVTLIQLVSAYTALFSNGEDKGLNLISKSFDVFDEKIVSTNTAFKINKMLSDTVEQGTGRKALVNDINIIGKTGTTKRLGVNGYTEESYNASFVGNAKFDDKDYVIGVLVRDAKENGEGGSQVAAPIFSNILRSIQNTY
;
A
#
# COMPACT_ATOMS: atom_id res chain seq x y z
N LEU A 1 5.41 -12.04 18.29
CA LEU A 1 5.26 -11.29 17.03
C LEU A 1 5.36 -9.79 17.24
N GLN A 2 4.51 -9.17 18.11
CA GLN A 2 4.47 -7.72 18.33
C GLN A 2 5.85 -7.13 18.67
N TYR A 3 6.60 -7.77 19.58
CA TYR A 3 7.95 -7.35 19.96
C TYR A 3 8.95 -7.42 18.81
N LEU A 4 8.97 -8.54 18.07
CA LEU A 4 9.87 -8.70 16.92
C LEU A 4 9.66 -7.63 15.84
N VAL A 5 8.40 -7.35 15.53
CA VAL A 5 8.08 -6.30 14.54
C VAL A 5 8.49 -4.92 15.06
N TYR A 6 8.20 -4.62 16.33
CA TYR A 6 8.58 -3.35 16.94
C TYR A 6 10.09 -3.10 16.90
N GLU A 7 10.89 -4.12 17.24
CA GLU A 7 12.36 -4.07 17.18
C GLU A 7 12.86 -3.77 15.76
N GLN A 8 12.27 -4.39 14.73
CA GLN A 8 12.64 -4.11 13.34
C GLN A 8 12.28 -2.67 12.92
N LEU A 9 11.18 -2.10 13.44
CA LEU A 9 10.83 -0.70 13.19
C LEU A 9 11.78 0.26 13.88
N GLU A 10 12.23 -0.04 15.10
CA GLU A 10 13.22 0.75 15.85
C GLU A 10 14.54 0.79 15.09
N ILE A 11 15.12 -0.38 14.75
CA ILE A 11 16.35 -0.51 13.99
C ILE A 11 16.26 0.27 12.67
N ALA A 12 15.16 0.11 11.95
CA ALA A 12 14.96 0.77 10.66
C ALA A 12 14.84 2.29 10.79
N THR A 13 14.10 2.78 11.79
CA THR A 13 13.91 4.21 12.03
C THR A 13 15.24 4.89 12.35
N ASP A 14 16.06 4.25 13.16
CA ASP A 14 17.39 4.74 13.48
C ASP A 14 18.34 4.70 12.28
N PHE A 15 18.32 3.60 11.51
CA PHE A 15 19.19 3.45 10.34
C PHE A 15 18.85 4.45 9.23
N PHE A 16 17.56 4.63 8.91
CA PHE A 16 17.13 5.55 7.86
C PHE A 16 16.96 7.01 8.33
N LYS A 17 17.22 7.29 9.61
CA LYS A 17 16.95 8.60 10.24
C LYS A 17 15.53 9.07 9.95
N ALA A 18 14.58 8.15 10.02
CA ALA A 18 13.18 8.40 9.76
C ALA A 18 12.49 9.08 10.95
N SER A 19 11.41 9.79 10.71
CA SER A 19 10.61 10.41 11.79
C SER A 19 9.73 9.40 12.52
N SER A 20 9.27 8.37 11.83
CA SER A 20 8.50 7.26 12.39
C SER A 20 8.39 6.09 11.42
N ALA A 21 8.11 4.91 11.95
CA ALA A 21 7.74 3.73 11.19
C ALA A 21 6.52 3.04 11.82
N SER A 22 5.70 2.41 10.98
CA SER A 22 4.55 1.62 11.41
C SER A 22 4.48 0.32 10.61
N ALA A 23 4.03 -0.77 11.25
CA ALA A 23 3.74 -2.01 10.57
C ALA A 23 2.47 -2.66 11.13
N ILE A 24 1.75 -3.33 10.23
CA ILE A 24 0.60 -4.17 10.56
C ILE A 24 0.84 -5.55 9.98
N LEU A 25 0.55 -6.59 10.75
CA LEU A 25 0.58 -7.99 10.32
C LEU A 25 -0.78 -8.61 10.57
N VAL A 26 -1.34 -9.21 9.53
CA VAL A 26 -2.65 -9.84 9.52
C VAL A 26 -2.48 -11.31 9.11
N ASP A 27 -3.14 -12.24 9.78
CA ASP A 27 -3.33 -13.59 9.29
C ASP A 27 -4.38 -13.58 8.18
N LEU A 28 -4.01 -13.99 6.96
CA LEU A 28 -4.91 -13.88 5.80
C LEU A 28 -6.14 -14.78 5.93
N LYS A 29 -6.01 -15.93 6.58
CA LYS A 29 -7.09 -16.91 6.69
C LYS A 29 -8.15 -16.49 7.70
N SER A 30 -7.72 -16.09 8.91
CA SER A 30 -8.62 -15.63 9.97
C SER A 30 -8.95 -14.15 9.87
N ARG A 31 -8.12 -13.36 9.19
CA ARG A 31 -8.15 -11.89 9.11
C ARG A 31 -7.91 -11.21 10.46
N ASP A 32 -7.37 -11.97 11.40
CA ASP A 32 -6.99 -11.44 12.69
C ASP A 32 -5.75 -10.54 12.54
N ILE A 33 -5.82 -9.36 13.13
CA ILE A 33 -4.67 -8.46 13.23
C ILE A 33 -3.77 -9.01 14.34
N LEU A 34 -2.64 -9.60 13.95
CA LEU A 34 -1.69 -10.20 14.87
C LEU A 34 -0.70 -9.17 15.45
N VAL A 35 -0.43 -8.11 14.69
CA VAL A 35 0.49 -7.03 15.09
C VAL A 35 -0.02 -5.69 14.59
N ILE A 36 0.05 -4.68 15.46
CA ILE A 36 0.06 -3.26 15.11
C ILE A 36 1.19 -2.61 15.88
N ALA A 37 2.28 -2.32 15.19
CA ALA A 37 3.46 -1.73 15.77
C ALA A 37 3.71 -0.32 15.22
N ASN A 38 4.13 0.60 16.10
CA ASN A 38 4.49 1.96 15.75
C ASN A 38 5.78 2.35 16.48
N TYR A 39 6.73 2.96 15.77
CA TYR A 39 7.93 3.53 16.38
C TYR A 39 8.11 4.99 15.93
N PRO A 40 8.46 5.93 16.83
CA PRO A 40 8.60 5.75 18.27
C PRO A 40 7.26 5.53 18.98
N SER A 41 7.31 4.84 20.13
CA SER A 41 6.17 4.54 20.98
C SER A 41 6.49 4.88 22.44
N PHE A 42 5.56 4.58 23.34
CA PHE A 42 5.68 4.84 24.78
C PHE A 42 5.92 3.54 25.55
N ASP A 43 6.59 3.66 26.71
CA ASP A 43 6.68 2.58 27.68
C ASP A 43 5.47 2.62 28.63
N PRO A 44 4.56 1.63 28.58
CA PRO A 44 3.36 1.59 29.41
C PRO A 44 3.68 1.43 30.92
N ASN A 45 4.89 0.97 31.26
CA ASN A 45 5.34 0.80 32.62
C ASN A 45 5.91 2.10 33.20
N ASN A 46 6.31 3.07 32.36
CA ASN A 46 6.90 4.34 32.77
C ASN A 46 5.92 5.52 32.55
N ARG A 47 4.87 5.56 33.35
CA ARG A 47 3.83 6.59 33.25
C ARG A 47 4.29 8.01 33.62
N ARG A 48 5.44 8.17 34.28
CA ARG A 48 5.95 9.48 34.73
C ARG A 48 6.53 10.33 33.61
N VAL A 49 6.92 9.70 32.49
CA VAL A 49 7.57 10.36 31.35
C VAL A 49 6.73 10.17 30.06
N MET A 50 5.41 10.04 30.19
CA MET A 50 4.54 9.84 29.02
C MET A 50 4.46 11.12 28.17
N ASN A 51 4.91 10.99 26.93
CA ASN A 51 4.69 12.02 25.93
C ASN A 51 3.37 11.70 25.17
N PRO A 52 2.32 12.56 25.26
CA PRO A 52 1.04 12.32 24.60
C PRO A 52 1.15 12.08 23.10
N LYS A 53 2.16 12.63 22.43
CA LYS A 53 2.41 12.40 20.98
C LYS A 53 2.81 10.96 20.65
N LEU A 54 3.27 10.19 21.65
CA LEU A 54 3.65 8.79 21.48
C LEU A 54 2.49 7.81 21.76
N LEU A 55 1.36 8.32 22.32
CA LEU A 55 0.16 7.50 22.59
C LEU A 55 -0.68 7.23 21.34
N VAL A 56 -0.36 7.88 20.23
CA VAL A 56 -1.14 7.80 19.00
C VAL A 56 -0.81 6.50 18.26
N ASN A 57 -1.84 5.73 17.90
CA ASN A 57 -1.70 4.59 16.99
C ASN A 57 -1.57 5.09 15.54
N ARG A 58 -0.35 5.41 15.12
CA ARG A 58 -0.05 5.99 13.81
C ARG A 58 -0.53 5.13 12.65
N ALA A 59 -0.46 3.82 12.77
CA ALA A 59 -0.92 2.89 11.74
C ALA A 59 -2.42 3.05 11.43
N ALA A 60 -3.22 3.51 12.41
CA ALA A 60 -4.66 3.71 12.28
C ALA A 60 -5.07 5.17 12.05
N THR A 61 -4.19 6.14 12.36
CA THR A 61 -4.57 7.57 12.39
C THR A 61 -3.73 8.46 11.48
N ASP A 62 -2.48 8.10 11.17
CA ASP A 62 -1.64 8.92 10.32
C ASP A 62 -2.06 8.77 8.86
N LEU A 63 -2.42 9.89 8.25
CA LEU A 63 -2.80 9.95 6.85
C LEU A 63 -1.58 10.16 5.96
N PHE A 64 -1.56 9.45 4.84
CA PHE A 64 -0.54 9.61 3.80
C PHE A 64 -1.11 9.33 2.42
N GLU A 65 -0.51 9.87 1.38
CA GLU A 65 -0.81 9.50 0.01
C GLU A 65 -0.20 8.12 -0.28
N PRO A 66 -1.00 7.12 -0.70
CA PRO A 66 -0.52 5.75 -0.85
C PRO A 66 0.43 5.55 -2.04
N GLY A 67 0.41 6.47 -3.00
CA GLY A 67 1.25 6.38 -4.20
C GLY A 67 1.07 5.07 -4.95
N SER A 68 2.16 4.53 -5.43
CA SER A 68 2.15 3.35 -6.32
C SER A 68 1.55 2.08 -5.72
N THR A 69 1.27 2.03 -4.40
CA THR A 69 0.54 0.89 -3.81
C THR A 69 -0.93 0.85 -4.25
N ILE A 70 -1.49 1.92 -4.79
CA ILE A 70 -2.86 1.94 -5.32
C ILE A 70 -2.95 1.32 -6.72
N LYS A 71 -1.87 1.32 -7.51
CA LYS A 71 -1.90 0.88 -8.92
C LYS A 71 -2.53 -0.50 -9.15
N PRO A 72 -2.19 -1.55 -8.37
CA PRO A 72 -2.82 -2.86 -8.52
C PRO A 72 -4.34 -2.82 -8.28
N LEU A 73 -4.78 -2.05 -7.28
CA LEU A 73 -6.21 -1.92 -6.93
C LEU A 73 -6.97 -1.11 -7.99
N SER A 74 -6.35 -0.06 -8.53
CA SER A 74 -6.91 0.70 -9.65
C SER A 74 -7.03 -0.16 -10.90
N LEU A 75 -5.97 -0.91 -11.24
CA LEU A 75 -5.98 -1.79 -12.40
C LEU A 75 -7.02 -2.90 -12.25
N ALA A 76 -7.16 -3.47 -11.04
CA ALA A 76 -8.17 -4.48 -10.75
C ALA A 76 -9.59 -3.99 -11.09
N GLY A 77 -9.94 -2.76 -10.69
CA GLY A 77 -11.23 -2.17 -11.03
C GLY A 77 -11.42 -1.93 -12.52
N LEU A 78 -10.38 -1.44 -13.22
CA LEU A 78 -10.45 -1.24 -14.67
C LEU A 78 -10.65 -2.55 -15.43
N MET A 79 -10.04 -3.65 -14.99
CA MET A 79 -10.21 -4.98 -15.55
C MET A 79 -11.59 -5.57 -15.21
N GLU A 80 -12.05 -5.41 -13.97
CA GLU A 80 -13.36 -5.93 -13.53
C GLU A 80 -14.52 -5.30 -14.26
N GLU A 81 -14.44 -3.98 -14.53
CA GLU A 81 -15.45 -3.23 -15.30
C GLU A 81 -15.32 -3.44 -16.82
N GLY A 82 -14.35 -4.26 -17.30
CA GLY A 82 -14.12 -4.52 -18.72
C GLY A 82 -13.62 -3.29 -19.50
N ILE A 83 -13.07 -2.28 -18.82
CA ILE A 83 -12.52 -1.07 -19.46
C ILE A 83 -11.17 -1.38 -20.10
N ILE A 84 -10.44 -2.34 -19.51
CA ILE A 84 -9.10 -2.77 -19.95
C ILE A 84 -9.08 -4.27 -20.16
N ASP A 85 -8.64 -4.68 -21.36
CA ASP A 85 -8.38 -6.09 -21.69
C ASP A 85 -7.03 -6.54 -21.16
N ASP A 86 -6.90 -7.84 -20.85
CA ASP A 86 -5.72 -8.43 -20.21
C ASP A 86 -4.45 -8.37 -21.07
N ASP A 87 -4.60 -8.39 -22.38
CA ASP A 87 -3.52 -8.45 -23.37
C ASP A 87 -3.06 -7.08 -23.87
N ILE A 88 -3.67 -6.01 -23.36
CA ILE A 88 -3.33 -4.66 -23.78
C ILE A 88 -1.85 -4.34 -23.48
N LYS A 89 -1.20 -3.70 -24.45
CA LYS A 89 0.13 -3.12 -24.27
C LYS A 89 0.05 -1.60 -24.38
N VAL A 90 0.81 -0.91 -23.54
CA VAL A 90 0.81 0.54 -23.43
C VAL A 90 2.19 1.09 -23.77
N GLN A 91 2.25 1.97 -24.78
CA GLN A 91 3.49 2.69 -25.11
C GLN A 91 3.75 3.76 -24.06
N THR A 92 4.90 3.69 -23.38
CA THR A 92 5.29 4.63 -22.32
C THR A 92 6.43 5.56 -22.73
N SER A 93 7.05 5.35 -23.93
CA SER A 93 8.05 6.30 -24.43
C SER A 93 7.45 7.70 -24.63
N PRO A 94 8.23 8.73 -24.38
CA PRO A 94 9.65 8.79 -24.02
C PRO A 94 9.91 8.75 -22.50
N GLY A 95 9.08 8.08 -21.69
CA GLY A 95 9.17 7.99 -20.23
C GLY A 95 8.50 9.15 -19.49
N TYR A 96 7.74 9.96 -20.21
CA TYR A 96 6.85 10.99 -19.64
C TYR A 96 5.62 11.21 -20.53
N ILE A 97 4.60 11.80 -19.95
CA ILE A 97 3.39 12.25 -20.64
C ILE A 97 2.99 13.63 -20.13
N ASP A 98 2.74 14.55 -21.06
CA ASP A 98 2.01 15.78 -20.75
C ASP A 98 0.51 15.49 -20.90
N TYR A 99 -0.16 15.30 -19.77
CA TYR A 99 -1.59 15.04 -19.73
C TYR A 99 -2.33 16.32 -19.34
N LYS A 100 -2.90 16.98 -20.33
CA LYS A 100 -3.68 18.25 -20.15
C LYS A 100 -2.91 19.31 -19.34
N GLY A 101 -1.64 19.54 -19.70
CA GLY A 101 -0.77 20.52 -19.06
C GLY A 101 -0.16 20.08 -17.73
N PHE A 102 -0.22 18.77 -17.43
CA PHE A 102 0.45 18.18 -16.26
C PHE A 102 1.41 17.08 -16.68
N VAL A 103 2.70 17.27 -16.40
CA VAL A 103 3.73 16.31 -16.77
C VAL A 103 3.86 15.22 -15.73
N THR A 104 3.53 13.99 -16.12
CA THR A 104 3.78 12.77 -15.31
C THR A 104 4.97 12.03 -15.89
N LYS A 105 5.89 11.56 -15.03
CA LYS A 105 7.13 10.89 -15.43
C LYS A 105 7.23 9.51 -14.84
N ASP A 106 7.83 8.61 -15.61
CA ASP A 106 8.39 7.35 -15.13
C ASP A 106 9.84 7.54 -14.69
N PHE A 107 10.40 6.55 -14.03
CA PHE A 107 11.82 6.57 -13.63
C PHE A 107 12.75 6.63 -14.84
N LYS A 108 12.36 5.99 -15.94
CA LYS A 108 13.06 5.99 -17.24
C LYS A 108 12.08 5.71 -18.38
N ASP A 109 12.53 5.81 -19.62
CA ASP A 109 11.80 5.28 -20.78
C ASP A 109 11.75 3.75 -20.71
N TYR A 110 10.56 3.20 -20.66
CA TYR A 110 10.32 1.75 -20.64
C TYR A 110 9.82 1.19 -21.97
N GLY A 111 9.50 2.03 -22.94
CA GLY A 111 8.95 1.58 -24.22
C GLY A 111 7.52 1.04 -24.11
N LEU A 112 7.27 -0.07 -24.80
CA LEU A 112 5.98 -0.74 -24.81
C LEU A 112 5.88 -1.74 -23.65
N LEU A 113 4.90 -1.54 -22.76
CA LEU A 113 4.71 -2.34 -21.55
C LEU A 113 3.40 -3.13 -21.58
N SER A 114 3.41 -4.37 -21.10
CA SER A 114 2.24 -5.14 -20.69
C SER A 114 1.69 -4.63 -19.34
N LEU A 115 0.49 -5.07 -18.94
CA LEU A 115 -0.09 -4.73 -17.64
C LEU A 115 0.82 -5.17 -16.47
N SER A 116 1.37 -6.39 -16.55
CA SER A 116 2.32 -6.89 -15.53
C SER A 116 3.56 -6.01 -15.43
N GLU A 117 4.11 -5.59 -16.55
CA GLU A 117 5.27 -4.69 -16.56
C GLU A 117 4.95 -3.29 -16.04
N ILE A 118 3.74 -2.76 -16.28
CA ILE A 118 3.29 -1.49 -15.70
C ILE A 118 3.27 -1.59 -14.16
N ILE A 119 2.78 -2.68 -13.59
CA ILE A 119 2.73 -2.90 -12.15
C ILE A 119 4.12 -3.18 -11.58
N SER A 120 4.90 -4.07 -12.19
CA SER A 120 6.22 -4.50 -11.68
C SER A 120 7.27 -3.40 -11.77
N LYS A 121 7.30 -2.62 -12.86
CA LYS A 121 8.16 -1.45 -13.05
C LYS A 121 7.58 -0.17 -12.43
N SER A 122 6.32 -0.25 -11.97
CA SER A 122 5.59 0.87 -11.34
C SER A 122 5.44 2.09 -12.24
N SER A 123 5.13 1.90 -13.56
CA SER A 123 4.99 2.97 -14.52
C SER A 123 3.80 3.91 -14.17
N ASN A 124 4.08 5.19 -14.00
CA ASN A 124 3.08 6.23 -13.85
C ASN A 124 2.43 6.57 -15.21
N VAL A 125 3.25 6.65 -16.25
CA VAL A 125 2.80 6.93 -17.63
C VAL A 125 1.82 5.86 -18.10
N GLY A 126 2.14 4.58 -17.81
CA GLY A 126 1.25 3.46 -18.09
C GLY A 126 -0.11 3.62 -17.39
N MET A 127 -0.10 3.94 -16.10
CA MET A 127 -1.34 4.12 -15.34
C MET A 127 -2.16 5.32 -15.82
N VAL A 128 -1.55 6.45 -16.16
CA VAL A 128 -2.26 7.60 -16.74
C VAL A 128 -3.02 7.20 -17.99
N LYS A 129 -2.35 6.48 -18.92
CA LYS A 129 -2.96 6.06 -20.19
C LYS A 129 -4.07 5.00 -20.01
N LEU A 130 -3.95 4.12 -19.01
CA LEU A 130 -5.00 3.15 -18.68
C LEU A 130 -6.21 3.85 -18.03
N CYS A 131 -5.97 4.69 -17.03
CA CYS A 131 -7.03 5.41 -16.33
C CYS A 131 -7.75 6.48 -17.16
N ASP A 132 -7.09 7.01 -18.16
CA ASP A 132 -7.74 7.95 -19.09
C ASP A 132 -8.96 7.34 -19.80
N LYS A 133 -8.96 6.00 -19.99
CA LYS A 133 -10.05 5.26 -20.60
C LYS A 133 -11.30 5.14 -19.73
N ALA A 134 -11.16 5.30 -18.40
CA ALA A 134 -12.27 5.24 -17.45
C ALA A 134 -12.91 6.60 -17.24
N ASP A 135 -14.19 6.62 -16.92
CA ASP A 135 -14.81 7.83 -16.41
C ASP A 135 -14.43 8.08 -14.93
N THR A 136 -14.72 9.29 -14.46
CA THR A 136 -14.34 9.70 -13.10
C THR A 136 -15.12 8.96 -12.02
N ASP A 137 -16.39 8.65 -12.29
CA ASP A 137 -17.24 7.92 -11.34
C ASP A 137 -16.74 6.49 -11.15
N ALA A 138 -16.35 5.80 -12.24
CA ALA A 138 -15.79 4.44 -12.17
C ALA A 138 -14.50 4.40 -11.34
N VAL A 139 -13.58 5.35 -11.54
CA VAL A 139 -12.33 5.42 -10.78
C VAL A 139 -12.59 5.65 -9.28
N VAL A 140 -13.42 6.62 -8.93
CA VAL A 140 -13.70 6.93 -7.52
C VAL A 140 -14.48 5.80 -6.86
N LYS A 141 -15.49 5.23 -7.53
CA LYS A 141 -16.27 4.08 -7.05
C LYS A 141 -15.39 2.86 -6.77
N ASN A 142 -14.45 2.55 -7.70
CA ASN A 142 -13.50 1.46 -7.49
C ASN A 142 -12.68 1.68 -6.21
N LEU A 143 -12.07 2.85 -6.02
CA LEU A 143 -11.29 3.14 -4.83
C LEU A 143 -12.14 3.12 -3.55
N TYR A 144 -13.39 3.59 -3.63
CA TYR A 144 -14.34 3.51 -2.53
C TYR A 144 -14.69 2.06 -2.16
N ASN A 145 -14.87 1.18 -3.13
CA ASN A 145 -15.13 -0.25 -2.91
C ASN A 145 -13.97 -0.94 -2.19
N TRP A 146 -12.72 -0.54 -2.45
CA TRP A 146 -11.55 -1.00 -1.70
C TRP A 146 -11.45 -0.45 -0.26
N GLY A 147 -12.43 0.33 0.21
CA GLY A 147 -12.50 0.85 1.57
C GLY A 147 -11.87 2.22 1.79
N PHE A 148 -11.39 2.90 0.75
CA PHE A 148 -10.81 4.23 0.90
C PHE A 148 -11.88 5.32 1.02
N GLY A 149 -11.63 6.32 1.88
CA GLY A 149 -12.62 7.36 2.19
C GLY A 149 -13.81 6.84 3.01
N ARG A 150 -13.69 5.67 3.62
CA ARG A 150 -14.69 5.07 4.52
C ARG A 150 -14.13 4.93 5.93
N TYR A 151 -14.99 5.09 6.92
CA TYR A 151 -14.66 4.78 8.30
C TYR A 151 -14.62 3.27 8.50
N MET A 152 -13.54 2.77 9.10
CA MET A 152 -13.44 1.36 9.48
C MET A 152 -14.08 1.15 10.86
N SER A 153 -15.37 0.79 10.87
CA SER A 153 -16.09 0.51 12.11
C SER A 153 -15.61 -0.78 12.78
N GLY A 154 -15.66 -0.80 14.10
CA GLY A 154 -15.44 -2.03 14.89
C GLY A 154 -14.00 -2.38 15.21
N ILE A 155 -12.99 -1.75 14.57
CA ILE A 155 -11.59 -2.06 14.81
C ILE A 155 -10.97 -1.19 15.90
N PHE A 156 -11.11 0.13 15.80
CA PHE A 156 -10.58 1.10 16.78
C PHE A 156 -11.52 2.26 17.00
N ILE A 157 -11.54 2.80 18.21
CA ILE A 157 -12.30 4.02 18.54
C ILE A 157 -11.75 5.25 17.80
N SER A 158 -10.46 5.24 17.40
CA SER A 158 -9.73 6.39 16.83
C SER A 158 -9.15 6.13 15.44
N THR A 159 -9.82 5.38 14.56
CA THR A 159 -9.42 5.29 13.16
C THR A 159 -9.82 6.55 12.39
N ARG A 160 -9.04 6.92 11.39
CA ARG A 160 -9.42 7.97 10.43
C ARG A 160 -9.95 7.34 9.14
N GLU A 161 -10.98 7.95 8.57
CA GLU A 161 -11.57 7.51 7.29
C GLU A 161 -10.68 7.81 6.06
N GLY A 162 -9.64 8.61 6.24
CA GLY A 162 -8.85 9.08 5.11
C GLY A 162 -9.55 10.18 4.32
N TYR A 163 -9.10 10.39 3.08
CA TYR A 163 -9.73 11.31 2.15
C TYR A 163 -9.78 10.70 0.76
N LEU A 164 -10.96 10.59 0.20
CA LEU A 164 -11.21 10.27 -1.19
C LEU A 164 -12.11 11.37 -1.78
N PRO A 165 -11.65 12.10 -2.82
CA PRO A 165 -12.43 13.19 -3.38
C PRO A 165 -13.70 12.69 -4.08
N SER A 166 -14.74 13.52 -4.10
CA SER A 166 -15.96 13.24 -4.85
C SER A 166 -15.70 13.37 -6.36
N SER A 167 -16.19 12.40 -7.13
CA SER A 167 -16.06 12.38 -8.60
C SER A 167 -16.56 13.66 -9.28
N LYS A 168 -17.61 14.28 -8.74
CA LYS A 168 -18.22 15.51 -9.29
C LYS A 168 -17.31 16.75 -9.24
N LYS A 169 -16.24 16.71 -8.45
CA LYS A 169 -15.32 17.83 -8.25
C LYS A 169 -13.95 17.62 -8.90
N LEU A 170 -13.74 16.47 -9.53
CA LEU A 170 -12.43 16.10 -10.09
C LEU A 170 -12.32 16.53 -11.55
N SER A 171 -11.20 17.16 -11.85
CA SER A 171 -10.72 17.31 -13.23
C SER A 171 -10.16 15.98 -13.74
N ASP A 172 -10.01 15.84 -15.06
CA ASP A 172 -9.40 14.65 -15.66
C ASP A 172 -7.97 14.40 -15.15
N ARG A 173 -7.22 15.46 -14.84
CA ARG A 173 -5.87 15.36 -14.25
C ARG A 173 -5.90 14.73 -12.87
N GLU A 174 -6.80 15.18 -12.02
CA GLU A 174 -6.96 14.64 -10.67
C GLU A 174 -7.45 13.19 -10.73
N LYS A 175 -8.39 12.88 -11.66
CA LYS A 175 -8.84 11.50 -11.91
C LYS A 175 -7.67 10.55 -12.18
N VAL A 176 -6.82 10.86 -13.16
CA VAL A 176 -5.69 9.98 -13.49
C VAL A 176 -4.64 9.93 -12.37
N SER A 177 -4.51 11.00 -11.57
CA SER A 177 -3.61 11.02 -10.41
C SER A 177 -4.05 10.08 -9.31
N LEU A 178 -5.35 9.94 -9.07
CA LEU A 178 -5.91 8.97 -8.12
C LEU A 178 -5.46 7.53 -8.46
N CYS A 179 -5.39 7.17 -9.74
CA CYS A 179 -5.05 5.82 -10.17
C CYS A 179 -3.62 5.38 -9.85
N TYR A 180 -2.73 6.31 -9.52
CA TYR A 180 -1.40 6.01 -9.02
C TYR A 180 -1.13 6.60 -7.63
N GLY A 181 -2.22 6.94 -6.90
CA GLY A 181 -2.26 7.17 -5.46
C GLY A 181 -1.90 8.58 -5.01
N TYR A 182 -2.16 9.59 -5.84
CA TYR A 182 -2.05 11.01 -5.48
C TYR A 182 -3.43 11.68 -5.46
N GLY A 183 -3.59 12.71 -4.60
CA GLY A 183 -4.87 13.41 -4.44
C GLY A 183 -5.87 12.68 -3.53
N MET A 184 -5.46 11.62 -2.87
CA MET A 184 -6.19 10.91 -1.82
C MET A 184 -5.29 10.69 -0.60
N GLN A 185 -5.90 10.43 0.56
CA GLN A 185 -5.16 10.11 1.78
C GLN A 185 -5.76 8.88 2.45
N VAL A 186 -4.89 7.98 2.89
CA VAL A 186 -5.28 6.72 3.53
C VAL A 186 -4.50 6.52 4.83
N THR A 187 -4.99 5.65 5.70
CA THR A 187 -4.22 5.09 6.81
C THR A 187 -3.55 3.78 6.39
N LEU A 188 -2.51 3.36 7.11
CA LEU A 188 -1.86 2.08 6.84
C LEU A 188 -2.84 0.90 7.00
N ILE A 189 -3.73 0.97 7.98
CA ILE A 189 -4.71 -0.11 8.19
C ILE A 189 -5.73 -0.21 7.05
N GLN A 190 -6.17 0.91 6.45
CA GLN A 190 -7.02 0.87 5.26
C GLN A 190 -6.30 0.22 4.08
N LEU A 191 -5.01 0.57 3.86
CA LEU A 191 -4.21 -0.03 2.80
C LEU A 191 -4.03 -1.54 3.01
N VAL A 192 -3.72 -1.98 4.23
CA VAL A 192 -3.60 -3.40 4.58
C VAL A 192 -4.93 -4.13 4.40
N SER A 193 -6.06 -3.53 4.80
CA SER A 193 -7.39 -4.11 4.60
C SER A 193 -7.70 -4.34 3.13
N ALA A 194 -7.48 -3.33 2.28
CA ALA A 194 -7.69 -3.45 0.84
C ALA A 194 -6.84 -4.57 0.20
N TYR A 195 -5.59 -4.70 0.63
CA TYR A 195 -4.73 -5.79 0.15
C TYR A 195 -5.11 -7.15 0.74
N THR A 196 -5.61 -7.21 1.97
CA THR A 196 -6.16 -8.44 2.54
C THR A 196 -7.35 -8.92 1.72
N ALA A 197 -8.25 -8.03 1.31
CA ALA A 197 -9.36 -8.35 0.40
C ALA A 197 -8.86 -8.84 -0.98
N LEU A 198 -7.86 -8.17 -1.58
CA LEU A 198 -7.26 -8.59 -2.84
C LEU A 198 -6.67 -10.00 -2.75
N PHE A 199 -5.90 -10.30 -1.70
CA PHE A 199 -5.29 -11.62 -1.47
C PHE A 199 -6.31 -12.69 -1.05
N SER A 200 -7.48 -12.28 -0.55
CA SER A 200 -8.64 -13.13 -0.28
C SER A 200 -9.56 -13.30 -1.50
N ASN A 201 -8.98 -13.43 -2.71
CA ASN A 201 -9.72 -13.60 -3.96
C ASN A 201 -10.69 -12.45 -4.32
N GLY A 202 -10.39 -11.24 -3.85
CA GLY A 202 -11.20 -10.05 -4.08
C GLY A 202 -12.41 -9.90 -3.16
N GLU A 203 -12.43 -10.61 -2.02
CA GLU A 203 -13.49 -10.57 -1.02
C GLU A 203 -13.11 -9.75 0.19
N ASP A 204 -13.85 -8.66 0.46
CA ASP A 204 -13.70 -7.89 1.70
C ASP A 204 -14.63 -8.48 2.77
N LYS A 205 -14.03 -9.04 3.79
CA LYS A 205 -14.72 -9.56 4.99
C LYS A 205 -14.31 -8.81 6.26
N GLY A 206 -13.63 -7.68 6.10
CA GLY A 206 -13.09 -6.87 7.19
C GLY A 206 -11.87 -7.50 7.88
N LEU A 207 -11.30 -6.76 8.82
CA LEU A 207 -10.22 -7.21 9.69
C LEU A 207 -10.73 -7.40 11.13
N ASN A 208 -10.20 -8.37 11.85
CA ASN A 208 -10.55 -8.65 13.23
C ASN A 208 -9.45 -8.14 14.18
N LEU A 209 -9.77 -7.26 15.11
CA LEU A 209 -8.89 -6.89 16.22
C LEU A 209 -8.94 -7.91 17.35
N ILE A 210 -10.13 -8.46 17.59
CA ILE A 210 -10.38 -9.52 18.58
C ILE A 210 -10.80 -10.77 17.79
N SER A 211 -10.10 -11.88 18.00
CA SER A 211 -10.38 -13.14 17.32
C SER A 211 -11.88 -13.50 17.44
N LYS A 212 -12.47 -13.90 16.31
CA LYS A 212 -13.90 -14.23 16.19
C LYS A 212 -14.87 -13.07 16.43
N SER A 213 -14.45 -11.83 16.30
CA SER A 213 -15.40 -10.73 16.19
C SER A 213 -16.17 -10.85 14.87
N PHE A 214 -17.42 -10.45 14.89
CA PHE A 214 -18.46 -10.69 13.88
C PHE A 214 -17.99 -10.43 12.44
N ASP A 215 -18.44 -11.26 11.48
CA ASP A 215 -18.37 -10.98 10.04
C ASP A 215 -19.20 -9.72 9.76
N VAL A 216 -18.53 -8.57 9.68
CA VAL A 216 -19.21 -7.28 9.53
C VAL A 216 -19.48 -6.98 8.05
N PHE A 217 -18.71 -7.60 7.14
CA PHE A 217 -18.82 -7.40 5.70
C PHE A 217 -18.55 -8.72 4.96
N ASP A 218 -19.28 -8.95 3.90
CA ASP A 218 -19.01 -9.97 2.89
C ASP A 218 -19.31 -9.35 1.54
N GLU A 219 -18.36 -8.52 1.06
CA GLU A 219 -18.50 -7.78 -0.18
C GLU A 219 -17.48 -8.28 -1.21
N LYS A 220 -17.98 -8.71 -2.37
CA LYS A 220 -17.13 -9.04 -3.50
C LYS A 220 -16.73 -7.77 -4.23
N ILE A 221 -15.48 -7.35 -4.09
CA ILE A 221 -14.97 -6.12 -4.72
C ILE A 221 -14.62 -6.39 -6.19
N VAL A 222 -13.91 -7.50 -6.43
CA VAL A 222 -13.56 -7.97 -7.79
C VAL A 222 -13.67 -9.48 -7.87
N SER A 223 -13.81 -10.02 -9.07
CA SER A 223 -13.86 -11.46 -9.30
C SER A 223 -12.58 -12.17 -8.88
N THR A 224 -12.69 -13.45 -8.54
CA THR A 224 -11.52 -14.31 -8.23
C THR A 224 -10.50 -14.32 -9.38
N ASN A 225 -10.98 -14.28 -10.62
CA ASN A 225 -10.13 -14.24 -11.81
C ASN A 225 -9.32 -12.95 -11.88
N THR A 226 -9.96 -11.79 -11.66
CA THR A 226 -9.28 -10.49 -11.61
C THR A 226 -8.24 -10.46 -10.48
N ALA A 227 -8.63 -10.87 -9.26
CA ALA A 227 -7.72 -10.95 -8.13
C ALA A 227 -6.51 -11.86 -8.42
N PHE A 228 -6.73 -13.03 -9.01
CA PHE A 228 -5.65 -13.96 -9.40
C PHE A 228 -4.66 -13.31 -10.39
N LYS A 229 -5.16 -12.62 -11.42
CA LYS A 229 -4.31 -11.92 -12.41
C LYS A 229 -3.47 -10.83 -11.77
N ILE A 230 -4.07 -10.02 -10.89
CA ILE A 230 -3.35 -8.97 -10.16
C ILE A 230 -2.31 -9.58 -9.22
N ASN A 231 -2.62 -10.65 -8.50
CA ASN A 231 -1.68 -11.34 -7.63
C ASN A 231 -0.46 -11.88 -8.40
N LYS A 232 -0.65 -12.38 -9.62
CA LYS A 232 0.45 -12.77 -10.51
C LYS A 232 1.35 -11.59 -10.89
N MET A 233 0.77 -10.42 -11.19
CA MET A 233 1.54 -9.19 -11.47
C MET A 233 2.30 -8.70 -10.22
N LEU A 234 1.76 -8.94 -9.02
CA LEU A 234 2.43 -8.64 -7.76
C LEU A 234 3.59 -9.61 -7.47
N SER A 235 3.52 -10.87 -7.91
CA SER A 235 4.64 -11.80 -7.91
C SER A 235 5.78 -11.29 -8.79
N ASP A 236 5.49 -10.91 -10.04
CA ASP A 236 6.48 -10.32 -10.96
C ASP A 236 7.13 -9.06 -10.35
N THR A 237 6.37 -8.28 -9.56
CA THR A 237 6.89 -7.09 -8.87
C THR A 237 7.98 -7.43 -7.85
N VAL A 238 7.82 -8.52 -7.13
CA VAL A 238 8.79 -8.97 -6.11
C VAL A 238 9.94 -9.76 -6.76
N GLU A 239 9.66 -10.57 -7.77
CA GLU A 239 10.69 -11.38 -8.44
C GLU A 239 11.63 -10.53 -9.32
N GLN A 240 11.09 -9.61 -10.10
CA GLN A 240 11.81 -8.90 -11.16
C GLN A 240 11.70 -7.38 -11.08
N GLY A 241 10.76 -6.85 -10.28
CA GLY A 241 10.41 -5.44 -10.25
C GLY A 241 10.97 -4.68 -9.05
N THR A 242 10.21 -3.65 -8.66
CA THR A 242 10.59 -2.72 -7.58
C THR A 242 10.56 -3.36 -6.19
N GLY A 243 9.94 -4.53 -6.03
CA GLY A 243 9.77 -5.23 -4.76
C GLY A 243 10.89 -6.21 -4.39
N ARG A 244 11.93 -6.38 -5.21
CA ARG A 244 12.96 -7.43 -5.04
C ARG A 244 13.62 -7.48 -3.66
N LYS A 245 13.75 -6.36 -2.98
CA LYS A 245 14.34 -6.31 -1.63
C LYS A 245 13.41 -6.86 -0.53
N ALA A 246 12.16 -7.19 -0.86
CA ALA A 246 11.26 -7.90 0.04
C ALA A 246 11.49 -9.41 0.04
N LEU A 247 12.25 -9.97 -0.92
CA LEU A 247 12.50 -11.41 -1.04
C LEU A 247 13.17 -11.98 0.21
N VAL A 248 12.66 -13.12 0.64
CA VAL A 248 13.24 -14.01 1.66
C VAL A 248 13.24 -15.42 1.07
N ASN A 249 14.33 -16.17 1.30
CA ASN A 249 14.42 -17.54 0.81
C ASN A 249 13.30 -18.41 1.41
N ASP A 250 12.78 -19.32 0.62
CA ASP A 250 11.77 -20.31 1.01
C ASP A 250 10.41 -19.70 1.42
N ILE A 251 10.21 -18.41 1.17
CA ILE A 251 8.93 -17.72 1.37
C ILE A 251 8.37 -17.25 0.03
N ASN A 252 7.12 -17.61 -0.27
CA ASN A 252 6.42 -17.06 -1.42
C ASN A 252 5.91 -15.66 -1.06
N ILE A 253 6.41 -14.64 -1.75
CA ILE A 253 6.09 -13.23 -1.47
C ILE A 253 5.54 -12.56 -2.71
N ILE A 254 4.39 -11.92 -2.57
CA ILE A 254 3.81 -11.02 -3.56
C ILE A 254 3.56 -9.66 -2.91
N GLY A 255 3.73 -8.57 -3.66
CA GLY A 255 3.52 -7.26 -3.03
C GLY A 255 3.89 -6.07 -3.90
N LYS A 256 3.69 -4.88 -3.32
CA LYS A 256 3.89 -3.60 -4.00
C LYS A 256 4.58 -2.57 -3.12
N THR A 257 5.54 -1.88 -3.71
CA THR A 257 6.20 -0.70 -3.15
C THR A 257 5.39 0.57 -3.40
N GLY A 258 5.44 1.50 -2.45
CA GLY A 258 4.97 2.87 -2.60
C GLY A 258 6.06 3.86 -2.21
N THR A 259 6.11 4.97 -2.94
CA THR A 259 6.98 6.10 -2.65
C THR A 259 6.20 7.37 -2.95
N THR A 260 6.06 8.25 -1.98
CA THR A 260 5.39 9.53 -2.16
C THR A 260 6.20 10.65 -1.52
N LYS A 261 6.29 11.78 -2.21
CA LYS A 261 6.80 13.00 -1.60
C LYS A 261 5.82 13.46 -0.53
N ARG A 262 6.33 14.00 0.55
CA ARG A 262 5.46 14.52 1.60
C ARG A 262 4.83 15.85 1.17
N LEU A 263 3.52 15.98 1.37
CA LEU A 263 2.83 17.23 1.20
C LEU A 263 3.08 18.12 2.42
N GLY A 264 3.84 19.20 2.23
CA GLY A 264 4.07 20.25 3.23
C GLY A 264 3.10 21.43 3.04
N VAL A 265 3.26 22.47 3.86
CA VAL A 265 2.41 23.68 3.81
C VAL A 265 2.51 24.41 2.46
N ASN A 266 3.68 24.33 1.80
CA ASN A 266 3.96 25.00 0.53
C ASN A 266 3.96 24.05 -0.68
N GLY A 267 3.35 22.87 -0.58
CA GLY A 267 3.35 21.85 -1.62
C GLY A 267 4.26 20.66 -1.29
N TYR A 268 4.58 19.83 -2.30
CA TYR A 268 5.45 18.67 -2.09
C TYR A 268 6.89 19.08 -1.76
N THR A 269 7.44 18.49 -0.68
CA THR A 269 8.84 18.69 -0.30
C THR A 269 9.73 17.70 -1.05
N GLU A 270 10.89 18.15 -1.52
CA GLU A 270 11.87 17.27 -2.19
C GLU A 270 12.76 16.49 -1.20
N GLU A 271 12.76 16.89 0.08
CA GLU A 271 13.66 16.38 1.11
C GLU A 271 13.04 15.28 2.00
N SER A 272 11.75 14.93 1.77
CA SER A 272 11.03 14.05 2.69
C SER A 272 10.07 13.13 1.95
N TYR A 273 10.24 11.82 2.15
CA TYR A 273 9.47 10.78 1.48
C TYR A 273 8.76 9.89 2.49
N ASN A 274 7.57 9.46 2.11
CA ASN A 274 6.93 8.29 2.70
C ASN A 274 7.30 7.07 1.85
N ALA A 275 7.86 6.06 2.49
CA ALA A 275 8.17 4.78 1.89
C ALA A 275 7.23 3.72 2.41
N SER A 276 6.57 2.98 1.55
CA SER A 276 5.66 1.91 1.93
C SER A 276 5.91 0.63 1.15
N PHE A 277 5.58 -0.49 1.77
CA PHE A 277 5.46 -1.79 1.13
C PHE A 277 4.27 -2.52 1.74
N VAL A 278 3.45 -3.13 0.89
CA VAL A 278 2.39 -4.03 1.34
C VAL A 278 2.44 -5.29 0.52
N GLY A 279 2.35 -6.43 1.18
CA GLY A 279 2.46 -7.72 0.51
C GLY A 279 1.91 -8.87 1.33
N ASN A 280 1.73 -9.98 0.65
CA ASN A 280 1.45 -11.27 1.25
C ASN A 280 2.72 -12.11 1.29
N ALA A 281 2.89 -12.87 2.35
CA ALA A 281 3.98 -13.82 2.55
C ALA A 281 3.43 -15.15 3.01
N LYS A 282 3.69 -16.20 2.23
CA LYS A 282 3.22 -17.56 2.51
C LYS A 282 4.38 -18.52 2.66
N PHE A 283 4.46 -19.19 3.81
CA PHE A 283 5.45 -20.22 4.14
C PHE A 283 4.90 -21.15 5.22
N ASP A 284 5.19 -22.43 5.10
CA ASP A 284 4.63 -23.49 5.95
C ASP A 284 3.09 -23.41 5.97
N ASP A 285 2.50 -23.37 7.15
CA ASP A 285 1.06 -23.20 7.40
C ASP A 285 0.64 -21.74 7.60
N LYS A 286 1.59 -20.78 7.47
CA LYS A 286 1.41 -19.35 7.70
C LYS A 286 1.11 -18.62 6.39
N ASP A 287 0.17 -17.70 6.44
CA ASP A 287 -0.22 -16.87 5.32
C ASP A 287 -0.52 -15.46 5.85
N TYR A 288 0.45 -14.55 5.71
CA TYR A 288 0.41 -13.23 6.33
C TYR A 288 0.29 -12.11 5.31
N VAL A 289 -0.52 -11.11 5.63
CA VAL A 289 -0.49 -9.81 4.96
C VAL A 289 0.24 -8.83 5.86
N ILE A 290 1.30 -8.20 5.32
CA ILE A 290 2.11 -7.26 6.07
C ILE A 290 2.15 -5.93 5.32
N GLY A 291 1.82 -4.84 6.02
CA GLY A 291 2.03 -3.48 5.56
C GLY A 291 3.09 -2.78 6.38
N VAL A 292 4.01 -2.09 5.72
CA VAL A 292 5.06 -1.27 6.32
C VAL A 292 4.96 0.15 5.77
N LEU A 293 5.02 1.14 6.66
CA LEU A 293 5.09 2.56 6.32
C LEU A 293 6.24 3.20 7.09
N VAL A 294 7.14 3.87 6.39
CA VAL A 294 8.22 4.68 6.98
C VAL A 294 8.06 6.12 6.52
N ARG A 295 8.10 7.04 7.45
CA ARG A 295 7.91 8.47 7.20
C ARG A 295 9.21 9.24 7.36
N ASP A 296 9.46 10.12 6.40
CA ASP A 296 10.59 11.04 6.42
C ASP A 296 11.96 10.32 6.54
N ALA A 297 12.15 9.22 5.80
CA ALA A 297 13.47 8.60 5.68
C ALA A 297 14.43 9.59 5.02
N LYS A 298 15.57 9.88 5.68
CA LYS A 298 16.52 10.93 5.27
C LYS A 298 17.85 10.39 4.78
N GLU A 299 18.21 9.18 5.20
CA GLU A 299 19.51 8.59 4.94
C GLU A 299 19.39 7.13 4.50
N ASN A 300 20.44 6.61 3.89
CA ASN A 300 20.64 5.20 3.55
C ASN A 300 19.62 4.59 2.57
N GLY A 301 18.80 5.41 1.90
CA GLY A 301 17.89 4.94 0.87
C GLY A 301 16.68 5.83 0.65
N GLU A 302 16.07 5.69 -0.51
CA GLU A 302 14.89 6.44 -0.90
C GLU A 302 13.75 5.52 -1.32
N GLY A 303 12.54 5.83 -0.85
CA GLY A 303 11.31 5.20 -1.27
C GLY A 303 11.13 3.73 -0.87
N GLY A 304 10.02 3.17 -1.33
CA GLY A 304 9.54 1.85 -0.90
C GLY A 304 10.50 0.70 -1.20
N SER A 305 11.21 0.75 -2.33
CA SER A 305 12.14 -0.30 -2.75
C SER A 305 13.41 -0.38 -1.88
N GLN A 306 13.90 0.76 -1.39
CA GLN A 306 15.16 0.81 -0.64
C GLN A 306 14.93 0.86 0.87
N VAL A 307 13.75 1.29 1.32
CA VAL A 307 13.42 1.48 2.74
C VAL A 307 12.40 0.45 3.22
N ALA A 308 11.18 0.46 2.70
CA ALA A 308 10.09 -0.36 3.25
C ALA A 308 10.19 -1.85 2.88
N ALA A 309 10.64 -2.19 1.66
CA ALA A 309 10.79 -3.59 1.25
C ALA A 309 11.85 -4.36 2.06
N PRO A 310 13.05 -3.79 2.39
CA PRO A 310 13.98 -4.44 3.31
C PRO A 310 13.42 -4.65 4.72
N ILE A 311 12.62 -3.70 5.24
CA ILE A 311 12.00 -3.84 6.56
C ILE A 311 11.01 -5.01 6.55
N PHE A 312 10.18 -5.10 5.51
CA PHE A 312 9.28 -6.23 5.30
C PHE A 312 10.03 -7.57 5.33
N SER A 313 11.14 -7.69 4.57
CA SER A 313 11.94 -8.93 4.58
C SER A 313 12.60 -9.22 5.93
N ASN A 314 13.04 -8.20 6.67
CA ASN A 314 13.63 -8.37 7.99
C ASN A 314 12.59 -8.83 9.02
N ILE A 315 11.37 -8.30 8.97
CA ILE A 315 10.24 -8.77 9.78
C ILE A 315 10.00 -10.26 9.53
N LEU A 316 9.94 -10.68 8.26
CA LEU A 316 9.72 -12.09 7.91
C LEU A 316 10.85 -13.00 8.40
N ARG A 317 12.12 -12.61 8.22
CA ARG A 317 13.26 -13.38 8.72
C ARG A 317 13.21 -13.51 10.24
N SER A 318 12.85 -12.45 10.97
CA SER A 318 12.71 -12.50 12.43
C SER A 318 11.62 -13.46 12.85
N ILE A 319 10.50 -13.51 12.13
CA ILE A 319 9.40 -14.44 12.38
C ILE A 319 9.84 -15.88 12.05
N GLN A 320 10.43 -16.12 10.88
CA GLN A 320 10.89 -17.44 10.43
C GLN A 320 11.95 -18.05 11.37
N ASN A 321 12.82 -17.22 11.92
CA ASN A 321 13.88 -17.68 12.85
C ASN A 321 13.35 -17.97 14.26
N THR A 322 12.16 -17.53 14.61
CA THR A 322 11.62 -17.63 15.97
C THR A 322 10.53 -18.69 16.09
N TYR A 323 9.79 -18.94 15.04
CA TYR A 323 8.63 -19.83 14.98
C TYR A 323 8.73 -20.85 13.85
#